data_8512f8478beb6942e95c86cfb352e078
#
_entry.id   8512f8478beb6942e95c86cfb352e078
#
_cell.length_a   1.000
_cell.length_b   1.000
_cell.length_c   1.000
_cell.angle_alpha   90.00
_cell.angle_beta   90.00
_cell.angle_gamma   90.00
#
_symmetry.space_group_name_H-M   'P 1'
#
loop_
_entity.id
_entity.type
_entity.pdbx_description
1 polymer ?
#
loop_
_entity_poly.entity_id
_entity_poly.type
_entity_poly.pdbx_seq_one_letter_code
_entity_poly.pdbx_strand_id
1 'polypeptide(L)'
;MGLRNMYKVFRETRNAAREQATIAVTGDSPRATEVAALLGAQRSVRGAEVILAMSEKGATISGKAVDDPGEIPLPDKYGKALLDELTVRVVRAMDEDYLVALAKGYPPFRRAVCEEITRNNARQNAVIGALPIPGADMPVMTANQARMVLNIAAAFGEELSMDRAKELLAVLAGGFGLRALSRQAVKLVPFGGWAASAVIAYAGTVAMGRSTILYFERGGQRVGEKEMEEIRRRALKEGKSFVSRLRRRR
;
A
#
# COMPACT_ATOMS: atom_id res chain seq x y z
N MET A 1 9.05 -17.83 -10.78
CA MET A 1 9.22 -17.76 -9.32
C MET A 1 9.26 -19.19 -8.77
N GLY A 2 10.34 -19.60 -8.06
CA GLY A 2 10.42 -20.97 -7.52
C GLY A 2 9.46 -21.17 -6.34
N LEU A 3 8.94 -22.38 -6.16
CA LEU A 3 8.02 -22.76 -5.09
C LEU A 3 8.52 -22.33 -3.69
N ARG A 4 9.83 -22.41 -3.45
CA ARG A 4 10.47 -22.02 -2.19
C ARG A 4 10.32 -20.51 -1.89
N ASN A 5 10.47 -19.65 -2.89
CA ASN A 5 10.31 -18.20 -2.74
C ASN A 5 8.84 -17.83 -2.53
N MET A 6 7.93 -18.49 -3.22
CA MET A 6 6.50 -18.28 -3.03
C MET A 6 6.04 -18.70 -1.63
N TYR A 7 6.56 -19.82 -1.11
CA TYR A 7 6.27 -20.27 0.26
C TYR A 7 6.79 -19.28 1.32
N LYS A 8 7.99 -18.71 1.11
CA LYS A 8 8.57 -17.68 2.00
C LYS A 8 7.67 -16.44 2.04
N VAL A 9 7.33 -15.88 0.89
CA VAL A 9 6.43 -14.72 0.76
C VAL A 9 5.09 -14.97 1.43
N PHE A 10 4.48 -16.13 1.17
CA PHE A 10 3.22 -16.53 1.78
C PHE A 10 3.29 -16.59 3.31
N ARG A 11 4.36 -17.19 3.88
CA ARG A 11 4.57 -17.27 5.32
C ARG A 11 4.72 -15.91 5.97
N GLU A 12 5.48 -15.02 5.35
CA GLU A 12 5.70 -13.64 5.82
C GLU A 12 4.38 -12.86 5.84
N THR A 13 3.62 -12.88 4.75
CA THR A 13 2.29 -12.24 4.67
C THR A 13 1.33 -12.79 5.72
N ARG A 14 1.31 -14.11 5.92
CA ARG A 14 0.45 -14.73 6.92
C ARG A 14 0.83 -14.33 8.35
N ASN A 15 2.11 -14.13 8.62
CA ASN A 15 2.56 -13.68 9.94
C ASN A 15 2.14 -12.22 10.18
N ALA A 16 2.37 -11.32 9.23
CA ALA A 16 1.90 -9.93 9.31
C ALA A 16 0.38 -9.82 9.50
N ALA A 17 -0.41 -10.70 8.85
CA ALA A 17 -1.86 -10.75 9.02
C ALA A 17 -2.33 -11.30 10.39
N ARG A 18 -1.42 -11.85 11.21
CA ARG A 18 -1.70 -12.35 12.58
C ARG A 18 -1.36 -11.34 13.66
N GLU A 19 -0.58 -10.31 13.34
CA GLU A 19 -0.34 -9.21 14.27
C GLU A 19 -1.66 -8.55 14.67
N GLN A 20 -1.66 -7.88 15.81
CA GLN A 20 -2.79 -7.08 16.28
C GLN A 20 -2.43 -5.60 16.13
N ALA A 21 -3.39 -4.80 15.70
CA ALA A 21 -3.25 -3.37 15.56
C ALA A 21 -4.47 -2.67 16.15
N THR A 22 -4.62 -2.78 17.47
CA THR A 22 -5.72 -2.13 18.19
C THR A 22 -5.48 -0.63 18.30
N ILE A 23 -6.48 0.17 17.94
CA ILE A 23 -6.42 1.63 18.03
C ILE A 23 -7.17 2.13 19.26
N ALA A 24 -6.53 2.99 20.03
CA ALA A 24 -7.16 3.83 21.03
C ALA A 24 -7.25 5.29 20.56
N VAL A 25 -8.41 5.90 20.68
CA VAL A 25 -8.60 7.33 20.46
C VAL A 25 -8.92 7.99 21.80
N THR A 26 -8.04 8.87 22.27
CA THR A 26 -8.17 9.59 23.56
C THR A 26 -8.43 11.07 23.34
N GLY A 27 -8.83 11.77 24.41
CA GLY A 27 -9.18 13.20 24.40
C GLY A 27 -10.66 13.42 24.71
N ASP A 28 -10.99 14.56 25.29
CA ASP A 28 -12.35 14.90 25.77
C ASP A 28 -13.14 15.74 24.76
N SER A 29 -12.57 16.04 23.60
CA SER A 29 -13.23 16.84 22.58
C SER A 29 -14.35 16.06 21.86
N PRO A 30 -15.41 16.73 21.40
CA PRO A 30 -16.45 16.12 20.56
C PRO A 30 -15.85 15.42 19.33
N ARG A 31 -14.76 15.97 18.79
CA ARG A 31 -14.01 15.44 17.65
C ARG A 31 -13.34 14.11 17.97
N ALA A 32 -12.80 13.95 19.19
CA ALA A 32 -12.24 12.67 19.63
C ALA A 32 -13.32 11.57 19.70
N THR A 33 -14.51 11.93 20.19
CA THR A 33 -15.64 11.01 20.24
C THR A 33 -16.13 10.63 18.86
N GLU A 34 -16.24 11.57 17.94
CA GLU A 34 -16.58 11.34 16.55
C GLU A 34 -15.60 10.40 15.87
N VAL A 35 -14.29 10.68 15.97
CA VAL A 35 -13.24 9.85 15.35
C VAL A 35 -13.23 8.44 15.94
N ALA A 36 -13.37 8.30 17.27
CA ALA A 36 -13.45 6.99 17.89
C ALA A 36 -14.64 6.17 17.37
N ALA A 37 -15.81 6.80 17.25
CA ALA A 37 -17.02 6.16 16.74
C ALA A 37 -16.87 5.77 15.25
N LEU A 38 -16.36 6.66 14.40
CA LEU A 38 -16.16 6.43 12.98
C LEU A 38 -15.13 5.33 12.69
N LEU A 39 -14.09 5.23 13.52
CA LEU A 39 -13.07 4.18 13.41
C LEU A 39 -13.51 2.87 14.06
N GLY A 40 -14.48 2.87 14.97
CA GLY A 40 -14.76 1.73 15.85
C GLY A 40 -13.60 1.50 16.85
N ALA A 41 -12.89 2.57 17.21
CA ALA A 41 -11.71 2.51 18.07
C ALA A 41 -12.09 2.55 19.56
N GLN A 42 -11.28 1.88 20.39
CA GLN A 42 -11.48 1.93 21.85
C GLN A 42 -11.06 3.30 22.43
N ARG A 43 -11.60 3.64 23.60
CA ARG A 43 -11.23 4.87 24.34
C ARG A 43 -10.10 4.64 25.34
N SER A 44 -9.86 3.38 25.72
CA SER A 44 -8.81 3.00 26.66
C SER A 44 -7.50 2.75 25.92
N VAL A 45 -6.41 3.29 26.44
CA VAL A 45 -5.05 3.04 25.91
C VAL A 45 -4.52 1.64 26.26
N ARG A 46 -5.20 0.93 27.15
CA ARG A 46 -4.73 -0.39 27.61
C ARG A 46 -4.81 -1.41 26.49
N GLY A 47 -3.67 -1.97 26.13
CA GLY A 47 -3.56 -2.96 25.05
C GLY A 47 -3.66 -2.39 23.65
N ALA A 48 -3.59 -1.06 23.48
CA ALA A 48 -3.58 -0.42 22.17
C ALA A 48 -2.15 -0.37 21.62
N GLU A 49 -1.97 -0.84 20.40
CA GLU A 49 -0.73 -0.73 19.63
C GLU A 49 -0.58 0.64 18.97
N VAL A 50 -1.71 1.32 18.71
CA VAL A 50 -1.76 2.68 18.15
C VAL A 50 -2.62 3.56 19.07
N ILE A 51 -2.09 4.70 19.48
CA ILE A 51 -2.78 5.67 20.32
C ILE A 51 -2.87 6.99 19.55
N LEU A 52 -4.08 7.46 19.34
CA LEU A 52 -4.39 8.78 18.78
C LEU A 52 -4.91 9.67 19.90
N ALA A 53 -4.06 10.53 20.44
CA ALA A 53 -4.46 11.54 21.42
C ALA A 53 -4.95 12.78 20.67
N MET A 54 -6.27 12.99 20.69
CA MET A 54 -6.94 14.05 19.95
C MET A 54 -6.96 15.34 20.75
N SER A 55 -6.63 16.45 20.11
CA SER A 55 -6.81 17.81 20.61
C SER A 55 -7.75 18.59 19.68
N GLU A 56 -8.03 19.85 20.00
CA GLU A 56 -8.85 20.72 19.15
C GLU A 56 -8.17 21.03 17.81
N LYS A 57 -6.83 21.12 17.79
CA LYS A 57 -6.04 21.55 16.63
C LYS A 57 -5.36 20.41 15.86
N GLY A 58 -5.30 19.21 16.44
CA GLY A 58 -4.57 18.10 15.86
C GLY A 58 -4.76 16.80 16.61
N ALA A 59 -3.99 15.80 16.24
CA ALA A 59 -3.85 14.55 16.96
C ALA A 59 -2.37 14.25 17.15
N THR A 60 -2.01 13.62 18.25
CA THR A 60 -0.68 13.02 18.42
C THR A 60 -0.81 11.52 18.23
N ILE A 61 0.05 10.94 17.40
CA ILE A 61 0.13 9.50 17.23
C ILE A 61 1.32 8.93 17.99
N SER A 62 1.10 7.82 18.68
CA SER A 62 2.12 7.07 19.41
C SER A 62 1.71 5.60 19.55
N GLY A 63 2.58 4.79 20.11
CA GLY A 63 2.32 3.37 20.37
C GLY A 63 3.35 2.43 19.78
N LYS A 64 3.23 1.15 20.09
CA LYS A 64 4.18 0.10 19.69
C LYS A 64 4.23 -0.10 18.16
N ALA A 65 3.11 0.12 17.47
CA ALA A 65 2.97 -0.06 16.03
C ALA A 65 3.24 1.24 15.25
N VAL A 66 3.94 2.21 15.85
CA VAL A 66 4.19 3.53 15.25
C VAL A 66 5.69 3.77 15.14
N ASP A 67 6.18 3.91 13.90
CA ASP A 67 7.59 4.20 13.60
C ASP A 67 7.94 5.67 13.72
N ASP A 68 7.00 6.54 13.32
CA ASP A 68 7.18 8.00 13.32
C ASP A 68 6.14 8.66 14.25
N PRO A 69 6.36 8.59 15.58
CA PRO A 69 5.46 9.20 16.54
C PRO A 69 5.54 10.73 16.49
N GLY A 70 4.40 11.40 16.57
CA GLY A 70 4.38 12.85 16.50
C GLY A 70 3.01 13.46 16.29
N GLU A 71 3.00 14.75 15.97
CA GLU A 71 1.77 15.48 15.71
C GLU A 71 1.25 15.25 14.29
N ILE A 72 -0.05 14.98 14.21
CA ILE A 72 -0.81 14.90 12.98
C ILE A 72 -1.74 16.12 12.92
N PRO A 73 -1.47 17.09 12.04
CA PRO A 73 -2.39 18.19 11.84
C PRO A 73 -3.71 17.66 11.27
N LEU A 74 -4.82 18.01 11.89
CA LEU A 74 -6.14 17.63 11.41
C LEU A 74 -6.71 18.72 10.50
N PRO A 75 -7.33 18.34 9.38
CA PRO A 75 -8.03 19.28 8.54
C PRO A 75 -9.28 19.80 9.27
N ASP A 76 -9.72 20.98 8.90
CA ASP A 76 -11.02 21.51 9.34
C ASP A 76 -12.15 20.86 8.52
N LYS A 77 -12.35 19.58 8.78
CA LYS A 77 -13.31 18.69 8.15
C LYS A 77 -13.92 17.77 9.19
N TYR A 78 -15.09 17.21 8.87
CA TYR A 78 -15.83 16.28 9.73
C TYR A 78 -16.23 15.03 8.96
N GLY A 79 -16.64 14.00 9.69
CA GLY A 79 -17.16 12.75 9.12
C GLY A 79 -16.15 12.06 8.19
N LYS A 80 -16.66 11.57 7.07
CA LYS A 80 -15.84 10.82 6.10
C LYS A 80 -14.65 11.60 5.55
N ALA A 81 -14.80 12.90 5.29
CA ALA A 81 -13.73 13.72 4.75
C ALA A 81 -12.55 13.91 5.74
N LEU A 82 -12.85 13.94 7.04
CA LEU A 82 -11.83 13.89 8.09
C LEU A 82 -11.14 12.53 8.11
N LEU A 83 -11.91 11.44 8.07
CA LEU A 83 -11.36 10.08 8.07
C LEU A 83 -10.44 9.82 6.88
N ASP A 84 -10.84 10.21 5.68
CA ASP A 84 -10.06 9.99 4.45
C ASP A 84 -8.66 10.65 4.54
N GLU A 85 -8.54 11.76 5.25
CA GLU A 85 -7.26 12.45 5.45
C GLU A 85 -6.48 11.90 6.67
N LEU A 86 -7.17 11.66 7.77
CA LEU A 86 -6.58 11.12 9.00
C LEU A 86 -5.98 9.74 8.75
N THR A 87 -6.71 8.84 8.08
CA THR A 87 -6.24 7.47 7.81
C THR A 87 -4.95 7.45 7.01
N VAL A 88 -4.80 8.33 6.01
CA VAL A 88 -3.57 8.44 5.23
C VAL A 88 -2.38 8.89 6.08
N ARG A 89 -2.61 9.81 7.02
CA ARG A 89 -1.55 10.33 7.91
C ARG A 89 -1.12 9.29 8.93
N VAL A 90 -2.09 8.63 9.56
CA VAL A 90 -1.84 7.53 10.51
C VAL A 90 -1.06 6.40 9.86
N VAL A 91 -1.50 5.92 8.69
CA VAL A 91 -0.83 4.83 7.97
C VAL A 91 0.63 5.16 7.62
N ARG A 92 0.94 6.42 7.31
CA ARG A 92 2.32 6.83 7.00
C ARG A 92 3.24 6.86 8.22
N ALA A 93 2.69 7.01 9.41
CA ALA A 93 3.44 7.03 10.65
C ALA A 93 3.61 5.63 11.25
N MET A 94 2.92 4.62 10.72
CA MET A 94 2.95 3.26 11.24
C MET A 94 4.09 2.43 10.69
N ASP A 95 4.52 1.49 11.52
CA ASP A 95 5.38 0.37 11.13
C ASP A 95 4.69 -0.52 10.07
N GLU A 96 5.43 -0.86 9.02
CA GLU A 96 4.94 -1.66 7.89
C GLU A 96 4.37 -3.03 8.31
N ASP A 97 4.89 -3.64 9.37
CA ASP A 97 4.49 -4.96 9.85
C ASP A 97 3.06 -4.97 10.42
N TYR A 98 2.57 -3.82 10.90
CA TYR A 98 1.21 -3.69 11.46
C TYR A 98 0.16 -3.23 10.45
N LEU A 99 0.54 -2.81 9.24
CA LEU A 99 -0.38 -2.25 8.25
C LEU A 99 -1.52 -3.22 7.87
N VAL A 100 -1.19 -4.48 7.59
CA VAL A 100 -2.19 -5.50 7.21
C VAL A 100 -3.16 -5.75 8.34
N ALA A 101 -2.68 -5.87 9.57
CA ALA A 101 -3.49 -6.07 10.76
C ALA A 101 -4.44 -4.88 11.00
N LEU A 102 -3.95 -3.64 10.83
CA LEU A 102 -4.75 -2.44 10.91
C LEU A 102 -5.90 -2.44 9.90
N ALA A 103 -5.61 -2.70 8.63
CA ALA A 103 -6.62 -2.70 7.57
C ALA A 103 -7.68 -3.80 7.75
N LYS A 104 -7.26 -4.95 8.28
CA LYS A 104 -8.16 -6.08 8.59
C LYS A 104 -9.09 -5.75 9.74
N GLY A 105 -8.56 -5.14 10.81
CA GLY A 105 -9.32 -4.80 12.02
C GLY A 105 -10.20 -3.55 11.85
N TYR A 106 -9.77 -2.61 11.04
CA TYR A 106 -10.41 -1.31 10.87
C TYR A 106 -10.67 -0.98 9.40
N PRO A 107 -11.86 -1.32 8.86
CA PRO A 107 -12.21 -1.08 7.47
C PRO A 107 -11.96 0.34 6.93
N PRO A 108 -12.11 1.43 7.72
CA PRO A 108 -11.79 2.78 7.24
C PRO A 108 -10.33 2.98 6.81
N PHE A 109 -9.39 2.21 7.38
CA PHE A 109 -7.98 2.28 7.00
C PHE A 109 -7.61 1.46 5.75
N ARG A 110 -8.47 0.55 5.34
CA ARG A 110 -8.17 -0.47 4.32
C ARG A 110 -7.58 0.13 3.04
N ARG A 111 -8.23 1.15 2.50
CA ARG A 111 -7.76 1.80 1.27
C ARG A 111 -6.42 2.52 1.47
N ALA A 112 -6.27 3.28 2.55
CA ALA A 112 -5.03 4.01 2.85
C ALA A 112 -3.85 3.06 3.04
N VAL A 113 -4.05 1.96 3.76
CA VAL A 113 -3.06 0.88 3.95
C VAL A 113 -2.67 0.24 2.62
N CYS A 114 -3.64 -0.17 1.81
CA CYS A 114 -3.35 -0.81 0.53
C CYS A 114 -2.61 0.12 -0.45
N GLU A 115 -2.92 1.42 -0.45
CA GLU A 115 -2.18 2.43 -1.23
C GLU A 115 -0.75 2.61 -0.70
N GLU A 116 -0.51 2.56 0.63
CA GLU A 116 0.84 2.68 1.19
C GLU A 116 1.68 1.42 0.91
N ILE A 117 1.12 0.22 1.11
CA ILE A 117 1.75 -1.06 0.71
C ILE A 117 2.14 -1.01 -0.78
N THR A 118 1.24 -0.54 -1.64
CA THR A 118 1.51 -0.39 -3.07
C THR A 118 2.65 0.59 -3.33
N ARG A 119 2.67 1.73 -2.65
CA ARG A 119 3.67 2.78 -2.82
C ARG A 119 5.05 2.34 -2.35
N ASN A 120 5.13 1.65 -1.20
CA ASN A 120 6.39 1.14 -0.66
C ASN A 120 7.00 0.08 -1.58
N ASN A 121 6.20 -0.88 -2.05
CA ASN A 121 6.65 -1.86 -3.03
C ASN A 121 7.07 -1.22 -4.36
N ALA A 122 6.37 -0.17 -4.82
CA ALA A 122 6.73 0.54 -6.03
C ALA A 122 8.07 1.29 -5.89
N ARG A 123 8.35 1.90 -4.74
CA ARG A 123 9.64 2.54 -4.43
C ARG A 123 10.77 1.51 -4.42
N GLN A 124 10.59 0.38 -3.75
CA GLN A 124 11.56 -0.71 -3.71
C GLN A 124 11.85 -1.25 -5.12
N ASN A 125 10.81 -1.54 -5.90
CA ASN A 125 10.97 -2.03 -7.26
C ASN A 125 11.60 -1.00 -8.22
N ALA A 126 11.34 0.30 -8.01
CA ALA A 126 12.03 1.35 -8.78
C ALA A 126 13.54 1.38 -8.50
N VAL A 127 13.95 1.20 -7.23
CA VAL A 127 15.37 1.12 -6.85
C VAL A 127 16.02 -0.12 -7.47
N ILE A 128 15.36 -1.28 -7.37
CA ILE A 128 15.84 -2.53 -7.97
C ILE A 128 15.97 -2.38 -9.50
N GLY A 129 14.95 -1.84 -10.16
CA GLY A 129 14.95 -1.61 -11.62
C GLY A 129 15.96 -0.56 -12.09
N ALA A 130 16.49 0.27 -11.19
CA ALA A 130 17.57 1.21 -11.47
C ALA A 130 18.95 0.56 -11.45
N LEU A 131 19.11 -0.63 -10.89
CA LEU A 131 20.41 -1.33 -10.79
C LEU A 131 20.77 -1.93 -12.15
N PRO A 132 22.02 -1.75 -12.62
CA PRO A 132 22.47 -2.27 -13.93
C PRO A 132 22.87 -3.76 -13.84
N ILE A 133 22.00 -4.61 -13.27
CA ILE A 133 22.26 -6.05 -13.10
C ILE A 133 21.28 -6.83 -13.98
N PRO A 134 21.64 -7.19 -15.23
CA PRO A 134 20.73 -7.88 -16.15
C PRO A 134 20.22 -9.21 -15.57
N GLY A 135 18.90 -9.35 -15.48
CA GLY A 135 18.23 -10.61 -15.15
C GLY A 135 18.14 -10.97 -13.65
N ALA A 136 18.92 -10.32 -12.76
CA ALA A 136 18.86 -10.58 -11.33
C ALA A 136 17.69 -9.83 -10.63
N ASP A 137 17.20 -8.78 -11.25
CA ASP A 137 16.11 -7.91 -10.79
C ASP A 137 14.73 -8.58 -10.91
N MET A 138 14.49 -9.34 -11.98
CA MET A 138 13.18 -9.94 -12.28
C MET A 138 12.63 -10.85 -11.17
N PRO A 139 13.39 -11.81 -10.61
CA PRO A 139 12.88 -12.67 -9.55
C PRO A 139 12.52 -11.89 -8.27
N VAL A 140 13.32 -10.88 -7.91
CA VAL A 140 13.11 -10.07 -6.71
C VAL A 140 11.88 -9.18 -6.89
N MET A 141 11.76 -8.49 -8.02
CA MET A 141 10.59 -7.65 -8.33
C MET A 141 9.30 -8.46 -8.37
N THR A 142 9.33 -9.66 -8.96
CA THR A 142 8.17 -10.56 -9.00
C THR A 142 7.78 -11.02 -7.59
N ALA A 143 8.75 -11.32 -6.73
CA ALA A 143 8.49 -11.69 -5.34
C ALA A 143 7.86 -10.53 -4.56
N ASN A 144 8.38 -9.32 -4.71
CA ASN A 144 7.81 -8.12 -4.09
C ASN A 144 6.38 -7.85 -4.57
N GLN A 145 6.11 -7.98 -5.88
CA GLN A 145 4.76 -7.81 -6.42
C GLN A 145 3.79 -8.88 -5.89
N ALA A 146 4.23 -10.13 -5.80
CA ALA A 146 3.42 -11.19 -5.22
C ALA A 146 3.10 -10.92 -3.74
N ARG A 147 4.10 -10.49 -2.95
CA ARG A 147 3.88 -10.09 -1.54
C ARG A 147 2.87 -8.95 -1.45
N MET A 148 3.02 -7.90 -2.25
CA MET A 148 2.09 -6.77 -2.31
C MET A 148 0.65 -7.22 -2.55
N VAL A 149 0.42 -8.07 -3.56
CA VAL A 149 -0.91 -8.61 -3.89
C VAL A 149 -1.51 -9.40 -2.74
N LEU A 150 -0.71 -10.26 -2.08
CA LEU A 150 -1.16 -11.06 -0.94
C LEU A 150 -1.43 -10.19 0.30
N ASN A 151 -0.63 -9.17 0.56
CA ASN A 151 -0.88 -8.22 1.65
C ASN A 151 -2.17 -7.43 1.43
N ILE A 152 -2.44 -6.99 0.19
CA ILE A 152 -3.70 -6.34 -0.16
C ILE A 152 -4.87 -7.30 0.04
N ALA A 153 -4.78 -8.55 -0.43
CA ALA A 153 -5.82 -9.57 -0.22
C ALA A 153 -6.10 -9.79 1.28
N ALA A 154 -5.04 -9.93 2.09
CA ALA A 154 -5.17 -10.09 3.55
C ALA A 154 -5.81 -8.86 4.23
N ALA A 155 -5.49 -7.64 3.76
CA ALA A 155 -6.11 -6.40 4.25
C ALA A 155 -7.62 -6.34 3.96
N PHE A 156 -8.08 -6.99 2.90
CA PHE A 156 -9.51 -7.17 2.60
C PHE A 156 -10.15 -8.34 3.33
N GLY A 157 -9.38 -9.09 4.14
CA GLY A 157 -9.88 -10.20 4.95
C GLY A 157 -9.91 -11.54 4.21
N GLU A 158 -9.28 -11.65 3.04
CA GLU A 158 -9.16 -12.91 2.34
C GLU A 158 -8.36 -13.94 3.16
N GLU A 159 -8.88 -15.15 3.24
CA GLU A 159 -8.13 -16.26 3.82
C GLU A 159 -7.02 -16.69 2.88
N LEU A 160 -5.78 -16.51 3.33
CA LEU A 160 -4.61 -16.86 2.55
C LEU A 160 -4.32 -18.37 2.70
N SER A 161 -4.78 -19.15 1.73
CA SER A 161 -4.25 -20.49 1.44
C SER A 161 -3.23 -20.42 0.30
N MET A 162 -2.35 -21.42 0.19
CA MET A 162 -1.35 -21.46 -0.88
C MET A 162 -2.02 -21.54 -2.28
N ASP A 163 -3.13 -22.26 -2.37
CA ASP A 163 -3.83 -22.42 -3.66
C ASP A 163 -4.60 -21.14 -4.01
N ARG A 164 -5.22 -20.48 -3.03
CA ARG A 164 -5.85 -19.18 -3.23
C ARG A 164 -4.83 -18.11 -3.64
N ALA A 165 -3.64 -18.13 -3.03
CA ALA A 165 -2.55 -17.22 -3.42
C ALA A 165 -2.12 -17.42 -4.87
N LYS A 166 -1.98 -18.68 -5.34
CA LYS A 166 -1.67 -18.98 -6.74
C LYS A 166 -2.77 -18.50 -7.69
N GLU A 167 -4.03 -18.76 -7.35
CA GLU A 167 -5.19 -18.33 -8.12
C GLU A 167 -5.23 -16.81 -8.27
N LEU A 168 -5.13 -16.06 -7.16
CA LEU A 168 -5.12 -14.60 -7.17
C LEU A 168 -3.98 -14.04 -8.01
N LEU A 169 -2.77 -14.56 -7.84
CA LEU A 169 -1.61 -14.14 -8.63
C LEU A 169 -1.80 -14.42 -10.12
N ALA A 170 -2.38 -15.57 -10.49
CA ALA A 170 -2.66 -15.91 -11.88
C ALA A 170 -3.72 -15.00 -12.51
N VAL A 171 -4.82 -14.74 -11.79
CA VAL A 171 -5.91 -13.85 -12.24
C VAL A 171 -5.41 -12.43 -12.44
N LEU A 172 -4.65 -11.91 -11.48
CA LEU A 172 -4.15 -10.55 -11.51
C LEU A 172 -3.00 -10.39 -12.51
N ALA A 173 -2.06 -11.33 -12.61
CA ALA A 173 -0.99 -11.29 -13.62
C ALA A 173 -1.54 -11.36 -15.06
N GLY A 174 -2.57 -12.17 -15.31
CA GLY A 174 -3.23 -12.28 -16.62
C GLY A 174 -3.90 -10.98 -17.07
N GLY A 175 -4.42 -10.18 -16.13
CA GLY A 175 -5.09 -8.90 -16.42
C GLY A 175 -4.13 -7.72 -16.66
N PHE A 176 -2.86 -7.84 -16.28
CA PHE A 176 -1.94 -6.69 -16.23
C PHE A 176 -1.33 -6.27 -17.55
N GLY A 177 -1.44 -7.07 -18.63
CA GLY A 177 -0.94 -6.66 -19.94
C GLY A 177 0.44 -6.00 -19.87
N LEU A 178 1.45 -6.68 -19.29
CA LEU A 178 2.85 -6.22 -19.24
C LEU A 178 3.37 -5.72 -20.59
N ARG A 179 2.82 -6.26 -21.70
CA ARG A 179 3.09 -5.81 -23.06
C ARG A 179 2.69 -4.36 -23.35
N ALA A 180 1.62 -3.84 -22.69
CA ALA A 180 1.20 -2.45 -22.88
C ALA A 180 2.14 -1.47 -22.17
N LEU A 181 2.63 -1.82 -20.98
CA LEU A 181 3.65 -1.03 -20.27
C LEU A 181 4.97 -0.99 -21.06
N SER A 182 5.39 -2.11 -21.64
CA SER A 182 6.61 -2.18 -22.45
C SER A 182 6.55 -1.28 -23.68
N ARG A 183 5.40 -1.15 -24.36
CA ARG A 183 5.23 -0.26 -25.52
C ARG A 183 5.27 1.23 -25.16
N GLN A 184 4.76 1.60 -23.98
CA GLN A 184 4.84 2.99 -23.49
C GLN A 184 6.24 3.33 -22.97
N ALA A 185 6.98 2.34 -22.50
CA ALA A 185 8.35 2.46 -22.04
C ALA A 185 9.33 2.82 -23.14
N VAL A 186 9.14 2.32 -24.36
CA VAL A 186 9.98 2.64 -25.53
C VAL A 186 9.99 4.16 -25.81
N LYS A 187 8.92 4.86 -25.48
CA LYS A 187 8.84 6.34 -25.61
C LYS A 187 9.63 7.10 -24.52
N LEU A 188 10.20 6.41 -23.54
CA LEU A 188 10.98 6.98 -22.44
C LEU A 188 12.51 6.84 -22.63
N VAL A 189 12.93 6.23 -23.74
CA VAL A 189 14.35 5.95 -24.09
C VAL A 189 15.27 7.16 -24.07
N PRO A 190 14.83 8.42 -24.33
CA PRO A 190 15.72 9.58 -24.27
C PRO A 190 16.27 9.90 -22.87
N PHE A 191 15.73 9.29 -21.80
CA PHE A 191 16.04 9.66 -20.40
C PHE A 191 17.15 8.84 -19.72
N GLY A 192 17.94 8.04 -20.47
CA GLY A 192 18.99 7.19 -19.90
C GLY A 192 18.46 5.89 -19.29
N GLY A 193 19.11 4.76 -19.59
CA GLY A 193 18.60 3.41 -19.33
C GLY A 193 18.05 3.14 -17.92
N TRP A 194 18.80 3.49 -16.85
CA TRP A 194 18.41 3.22 -15.47
C TRP A 194 17.15 4.00 -15.03
N ALA A 195 17.03 5.26 -15.44
CA ALA A 195 15.89 6.11 -15.07
C ALA A 195 14.59 5.62 -15.73
N ALA A 196 14.66 5.18 -16.99
CA ALA A 196 13.51 4.60 -17.68
C ALA A 196 13.07 3.29 -17.01
N SER A 197 14.03 2.39 -16.68
CA SER A 197 13.76 1.14 -15.98
C SER A 197 13.11 1.38 -14.61
N ALA A 198 13.61 2.34 -13.83
CA ALA A 198 13.03 2.73 -12.55
C ALA A 198 11.58 3.25 -12.68
N VAL A 199 11.31 4.09 -13.69
CA VAL A 199 9.94 4.60 -13.96
C VAL A 199 8.99 3.46 -14.31
N ILE A 200 9.44 2.52 -15.15
CA ILE A 200 8.63 1.37 -15.57
C ILE A 200 8.33 0.45 -14.40
N ALA A 201 9.35 0.14 -13.59
CA ALA A 201 9.22 -0.71 -12.41
C ALA A 201 8.25 -0.09 -11.39
N TYR A 202 8.39 1.21 -11.12
CA TYR A 202 7.47 1.97 -10.26
C TYR A 202 6.04 1.92 -10.80
N ALA A 203 5.85 2.35 -12.05
CA ALA A 203 4.53 2.48 -12.65
C ALA A 203 3.82 1.12 -12.79
N GLY A 204 4.56 0.06 -13.15
CA GLY A 204 4.03 -1.30 -13.21
C GLY A 204 3.53 -1.79 -11.86
N THR A 205 4.31 -1.55 -10.80
CA THR A 205 3.92 -1.95 -9.45
C THR A 205 2.72 -1.15 -8.94
N VAL A 206 2.68 0.17 -9.15
CA VAL A 206 1.52 1.02 -8.78
C VAL A 206 0.26 0.58 -9.55
N ALA A 207 0.38 0.33 -10.85
CA ALA A 207 -0.77 -0.11 -11.64
C ALA A 207 -1.31 -1.46 -11.16
N MET A 208 -0.41 -2.40 -10.83
CA MET A 208 -0.77 -3.69 -10.25
C MET A 208 -1.48 -3.51 -8.90
N GLY A 209 -0.90 -2.79 -7.95
CA GLY A 209 -1.48 -2.61 -6.62
C GLY A 209 -2.87 -1.97 -6.69
N ARG A 210 -3.04 -0.88 -7.45
CA ARG A 210 -4.34 -0.21 -7.60
C ARG A 210 -5.41 -1.06 -8.26
N SER A 211 -5.04 -1.86 -9.25
CA SER A 211 -6.01 -2.79 -9.85
C SER A 211 -6.39 -3.90 -8.88
N THR A 212 -5.45 -4.35 -8.04
CA THR A 212 -5.72 -5.32 -6.98
C THR A 212 -6.68 -4.73 -5.94
N ILE A 213 -6.47 -3.47 -5.53
CA ILE A 213 -7.38 -2.76 -4.61
C ILE A 213 -8.79 -2.71 -5.21
N LEU A 214 -8.92 -2.23 -6.45
CA LEU A 214 -10.21 -2.13 -7.13
C LEU A 214 -10.90 -3.49 -7.32
N TYR A 215 -10.12 -4.54 -7.60
CA TYR A 215 -10.64 -5.90 -7.69
C TYR A 215 -11.33 -6.32 -6.39
N PHE A 216 -10.70 -6.10 -5.24
CA PHE A 216 -11.29 -6.44 -3.95
C PHE A 216 -12.41 -5.48 -3.53
N GLU A 217 -12.30 -4.19 -3.79
CA GLU A 217 -13.37 -3.21 -3.52
C GLU A 217 -14.67 -3.54 -4.28
N ARG A 218 -14.55 -4.23 -5.41
CA ARG A 218 -15.69 -4.63 -6.27
C ARG A 218 -16.10 -6.09 -6.09
N GLY A 219 -15.70 -6.73 -5.02
CA GLY A 219 -16.07 -8.12 -4.76
C GLY A 219 -15.53 -9.13 -5.78
N GLY A 220 -14.32 -8.91 -6.29
CA GLY A 220 -13.65 -9.83 -7.22
C GLY A 220 -13.89 -9.56 -8.71
N GLN A 221 -14.49 -8.43 -9.06
CA GLN A 221 -14.70 -8.05 -10.46
C GLN A 221 -13.43 -7.46 -11.08
N ARG A 222 -13.11 -7.90 -12.29
CA ARG A 222 -11.94 -7.39 -13.02
C ARG A 222 -12.11 -5.93 -13.42
N VAL A 223 -11.03 -5.17 -13.35
CA VAL A 223 -10.98 -3.79 -13.82
C VAL A 223 -11.11 -3.75 -15.34
N GLY A 224 -11.97 -2.89 -15.84
CA GLY A 224 -12.20 -2.72 -17.27
C GLY A 224 -10.99 -2.10 -17.99
N GLU A 225 -10.88 -2.33 -19.30
CA GLU A 225 -9.71 -1.94 -20.09
C GLU A 225 -9.49 -0.42 -20.08
N LYS A 226 -10.54 0.38 -20.22
CA LYS A 226 -10.47 1.86 -20.19
C LYS A 226 -9.95 2.38 -18.84
N GLU A 227 -10.44 1.82 -17.77
CA GLU A 227 -10.02 2.20 -16.41
C GLU A 227 -8.58 1.74 -16.11
N MET A 228 -8.21 0.54 -16.58
CA MET A 228 -6.84 0.05 -16.50
C MET A 228 -5.86 0.98 -17.23
N GLU A 229 -6.22 1.49 -18.40
CA GLU A 229 -5.39 2.45 -19.14
C GLU A 229 -5.22 3.77 -18.37
N GLU A 230 -6.29 4.25 -17.72
CA GLU A 230 -6.20 5.44 -16.87
C GLU A 230 -5.30 5.21 -15.64
N ILE A 231 -5.41 4.06 -14.98
CA ILE A 231 -4.53 3.68 -13.88
C ILE A 231 -3.06 3.68 -14.33
N ARG A 232 -2.77 3.08 -15.48
CA ARG A 232 -1.41 3.04 -16.05
C ARG A 232 -0.88 4.44 -16.35
N ARG A 233 -1.69 5.29 -16.94
CA ARG A 233 -1.32 6.67 -17.26
C ARG A 233 -0.98 7.47 -16.00
N ARG A 234 -1.80 7.37 -14.95
CA ARG A 234 -1.55 8.01 -13.65
C ARG A 234 -0.29 7.44 -12.99
N ALA A 235 -0.12 6.13 -12.99
CA ALA A 235 1.06 5.46 -12.44
C ALA A 235 2.37 5.88 -13.13
N LEU A 236 2.36 6.03 -14.46
CA LEU A 236 3.50 6.55 -15.22
C LEU A 236 3.86 7.98 -14.84
N LYS A 237 2.87 8.86 -14.66
CA LYS A 237 3.09 10.23 -14.20
C LYS A 237 3.72 10.26 -12.81
N GLU A 238 3.24 9.43 -11.90
CA GLU A 238 3.79 9.29 -10.55
C GLU A 238 5.22 8.75 -10.56
N GLY A 239 5.51 7.71 -11.37
CA GLY A 239 6.85 7.15 -11.54
C GLY A 239 7.86 8.18 -12.08
N LYS A 240 7.47 8.96 -13.09
CA LYS A 240 8.30 10.08 -13.59
C LYS A 240 8.59 11.12 -12.50
N SER A 241 7.58 11.51 -11.74
CA SER A 241 7.73 12.44 -10.62
C SER A 241 8.64 11.89 -9.52
N PHE A 242 8.51 10.61 -9.18
CA PHE A 242 9.35 9.94 -8.19
C PHE A 242 10.83 9.94 -8.62
N VAL A 243 11.12 9.47 -9.82
CA VAL A 243 12.50 9.38 -10.33
C VAL A 243 13.13 10.77 -10.53
N SER A 244 12.35 11.76 -10.94
CA SER A 244 12.85 13.16 -11.06
C SER A 244 13.26 13.75 -9.71
N ARG A 245 12.55 13.44 -8.63
CA ARG A 245 12.91 13.84 -7.26
C ARG A 245 14.18 13.15 -6.76
N LEU A 246 14.37 11.86 -7.05
CA LEU A 246 15.60 11.15 -6.72
C LEU A 246 16.82 11.77 -7.43
N ARG A 247 16.66 12.17 -8.68
CA ARG A 247 17.73 12.80 -9.47
C ARG A 247 18.14 14.19 -8.95
N ARG A 248 17.20 14.94 -8.35
CA ARG A 248 17.49 16.28 -7.78
C ARG A 248 18.18 16.23 -6.42
N ARG A 249 18.16 15.08 -5.75
CA ARG A 249 18.80 14.89 -4.44
C ARG A 249 20.24 14.36 -4.53
N ARG A 250 20.69 14.03 -5.73
CA ARG A 250 22.10 13.72 -6.07
C ARG A 250 22.77 14.94 -6.68
#